data_f141cc604f60bae31f1cc328b558409d
#
_entry.id   f141cc604f60bae31f1cc328b558409d
#
_cell.length_a   1.000
_cell.length_b   1.000
_cell.length_c   1.000
_cell.angle_alpha   90.00
_cell.angle_beta   90.00
_cell.angle_gamma   90.00
#
_symmetry.space_group_name_H-M   'P 1'
#
loop_
_entity.id
_entity.type
_entity.pdbx_description
1 polymer ?
#
loop_
_entity_poly.entity_id
_entity_poly.type
_entity_poly.pdbx_seq_one_letter_code
_entity_poly.pdbx_strand_id
1 'polypeptide(L)'
;MKLILLTSPDFFVEEDKILTSLFEEGLDQLHLRKPDSEPVYCERLLTLIPEEFHKRIITHDHFYLYEEFGLLGIHLTPRNSQAPQHYKGLVTRTCYDLESLPEAKQASAYVCLGRTLNSISEPQKTAHYPTDTLREAARQGIIDRKVMAQGGVTLENIPLMRELGFGGVVVRGDLWKRFNIHSGADFKPLIAHFRNLRKATV
;
A
#
# COMPACT_ATOMS: atom_id res chain seq x y z
N MET A 1 -6.17 6.78 11.00
CA MET A 1 -6.15 5.73 9.95
C MET A 1 -4.70 5.43 9.57
N LYS A 2 -4.37 4.20 9.13
CA LYS A 2 -3.03 3.93 8.56
C LYS A 2 -2.88 4.57 7.20
N LEU A 3 -1.73 5.21 6.96
CA LEU A 3 -1.30 5.65 5.64
C LEU A 3 -0.27 4.65 5.10
N ILE A 4 -0.66 3.92 4.07
CA ILE A 4 0.18 2.92 3.41
C ILE A 4 0.54 3.45 2.02
N LEU A 5 1.81 3.41 1.67
CA LEU A 5 2.27 3.73 0.33
C LEU A 5 2.58 2.43 -0.43
N LEU A 6 2.06 2.31 -1.64
CA LEU A 6 2.50 1.31 -2.60
C LEU A 6 3.58 1.94 -3.50
N THR A 7 4.73 1.29 -3.64
CA THR A 7 5.82 1.80 -4.50
C THR A 7 5.37 2.07 -5.94
N SER A 8 6.11 2.91 -6.66
CA SER A 8 6.05 2.92 -8.13
C SER A 8 6.34 1.52 -8.66
N PRO A 9 5.69 1.07 -9.75
CA PRO A 9 6.03 -0.22 -10.35
C PRO A 9 7.46 -0.28 -10.88
N ASP A 10 7.98 0.84 -11.37
CA ASP A 10 9.32 0.97 -11.94
C ASP A 10 10.31 1.50 -10.90
N PHE A 11 11.57 1.06 -10.99
CA PHE A 11 12.67 1.66 -10.24
C PHE A 11 13.10 2.98 -10.92
N PHE A 12 13.53 3.92 -10.10
CA PHE A 12 14.04 5.20 -10.60
C PHE A 12 15.13 5.76 -9.67
N VAL A 13 15.90 6.71 -10.22
CA VAL A 13 17.02 7.33 -9.49
C VAL A 13 16.47 8.07 -8.26
N GLU A 14 17.17 7.94 -7.11
CA GLU A 14 16.80 8.55 -5.82
C GLU A 14 15.51 8.03 -5.18
N GLU A 15 14.97 6.90 -5.64
CA GLU A 15 13.78 6.30 -5.02
C GLU A 15 14.01 6.02 -3.52
N ASP A 16 15.20 5.52 -3.17
CA ASP A 16 15.63 5.27 -1.79
C ASP A 16 15.57 6.54 -0.93
N LYS A 17 16.06 7.67 -1.44
CA LYS A 17 16.04 8.95 -0.73
C LYS A 17 14.61 9.47 -0.52
N ILE A 18 13.77 9.35 -1.55
CA ILE A 18 12.36 9.72 -1.45
C ILE A 18 11.66 8.85 -0.42
N LEU A 19 11.79 7.53 -0.49
CA LEU A 19 11.17 6.61 0.46
C LEU A 19 11.64 6.86 1.89
N THR A 20 12.95 7.10 2.10
CA THR A 20 13.51 7.48 3.40
C THR A 20 12.85 8.75 3.93
N SER A 21 12.78 9.81 3.12
CA SER A 21 12.12 11.06 3.50
C SER A 21 10.64 10.86 3.85
N LEU A 22 9.93 9.99 3.13
CA LEU A 22 8.53 9.69 3.44
C LEU A 22 8.38 8.97 4.79
N PHE A 23 9.32 8.09 5.15
CA PHE A 23 9.34 7.46 6.47
C PHE A 23 9.61 8.46 7.59
N GLU A 24 10.54 9.39 7.39
CA GLU A 24 10.83 10.50 8.31
C GLU A 24 9.60 11.41 8.50
N GLU A 25 8.82 11.63 7.46
CA GLU A 25 7.57 12.39 7.48
C GLU A 25 6.36 11.61 8.03
N GLY A 26 6.59 10.40 8.54
CA GLY A 26 5.57 9.62 9.25
C GLY A 26 4.76 8.65 8.40
N LEU A 27 5.32 8.14 7.28
CA LEU A 27 4.71 7.02 6.56
C LEU A 27 4.56 5.82 7.49
N ASP A 28 3.35 5.30 7.66
CA ASP A 28 3.11 4.17 8.58
C ASP A 28 3.68 2.87 8.02
N GLN A 29 3.43 2.56 6.76
CA GLN A 29 3.91 1.35 6.10
C GLN A 29 4.17 1.57 4.61
N LEU A 30 5.21 0.91 4.10
CA LEU A 30 5.52 0.82 2.69
C LEU A 30 5.22 -0.60 2.19
N HIS A 31 4.45 -0.71 1.12
CA HIS A 31 4.30 -1.94 0.36
C HIS A 31 5.26 -1.91 -0.84
N LEU A 32 6.32 -2.69 -0.73
CA LEU A 32 7.29 -2.88 -1.82
C LEU A 32 6.69 -3.80 -2.87
N ARG A 33 6.28 -3.22 -3.99
CA ARG A 33 5.72 -3.95 -5.13
C ARG A 33 6.39 -3.49 -6.41
N LYS A 34 7.23 -4.37 -6.95
CA LYS A 34 8.00 -4.18 -8.19
C LYS A 34 7.69 -5.37 -9.11
N PRO A 35 6.52 -5.36 -9.79
CA PRO A 35 6.11 -6.47 -10.63
C PRO A 35 7.15 -6.70 -11.73
N ASP A 36 7.40 -7.97 -12.02
CA ASP A 36 8.29 -8.42 -13.12
C ASP A 36 9.75 -7.95 -13.00
N SER A 37 10.19 -7.51 -11.80
CA SER A 37 11.58 -7.15 -11.54
C SER A 37 12.42 -8.33 -11.09
N GLU A 38 13.71 -8.29 -11.43
CA GLU A 38 14.70 -9.19 -10.85
C GLU A 38 14.90 -8.90 -9.36
N PRO A 39 15.07 -9.94 -8.51
CA PRO A 39 15.21 -9.78 -7.06
C PRO A 39 16.31 -8.79 -6.65
N VAL A 40 17.45 -8.82 -7.35
CA VAL A 40 18.62 -7.98 -7.06
C VAL A 40 18.30 -6.48 -7.02
N TYR A 41 17.33 -6.01 -7.78
CA TYR A 41 16.95 -4.60 -7.73
C TYR A 41 16.16 -4.24 -6.47
N CYS A 42 15.34 -5.17 -5.98
CA CYS A 42 14.67 -5.00 -4.68
C CYS A 42 15.69 -5.04 -3.53
N GLU A 43 16.66 -5.94 -3.57
CA GLU A 43 17.75 -6.02 -2.59
C GLU A 43 18.55 -4.71 -2.55
N ARG A 44 18.94 -4.18 -3.70
CA ARG A 44 19.65 -2.89 -3.79
C ARG A 44 18.84 -1.75 -3.20
N LEU A 45 17.56 -1.67 -3.53
CA LEU A 45 16.69 -0.63 -2.97
C LEU A 45 16.61 -0.74 -1.43
N LEU A 46 16.39 -1.96 -0.90
CA LEU A 46 16.33 -2.19 0.53
C LEU A 46 17.66 -1.89 1.23
N THR A 47 18.80 -2.21 0.61
CA THR A 47 20.14 -1.89 1.15
C THR A 47 20.37 -0.38 1.29
N LEU A 48 19.75 0.44 0.43
CA LEU A 48 19.87 1.90 0.46
C LEU A 48 18.89 2.57 1.45
N ILE A 49 17.81 1.90 1.83
CA ILE A 49 16.86 2.39 2.85
C ILE A 49 17.43 2.07 4.24
N PRO A 50 17.49 3.03 5.18
CA PRO A 50 17.96 2.78 6.54
C PRO A 50 17.24 1.62 7.23
N GLU A 51 17.98 0.74 7.88
CA GLU A 51 17.50 -0.50 8.50
C GLU A 51 16.38 -0.26 9.52
N GLU A 52 16.39 0.88 10.21
CA GLU A 52 15.35 1.28 11.17
C GLU A 52 13.93 1.32 10.54
N PHE A 53 13.83 1.52 9.22
CA PHE A 53 12.56 1.53 8.51
C PHE A 53 12.13 0.17 7.96
N HIS A 54 12.99 -0.84 7.95
CA HIS A 54 12.69 -2.17 7.42
C HIS A 54 11.48 -2.81 8.10
N LYS A 55 11.31 -2.61 9.42
CA LYS A 55 10.13 -3.05 10.19
C LYS A 55 8.81 -2.35 9.83
N ARG A 56 8.84 -1.47 8.84
CA ARG A 56 7.66 -0.78 8.29
C ARG A 56 7.44 -1.12 6.81
N ILE A 57 8.22 -2.07 6.25
CA ILE A 57 8.15 -2.50 4.85
C ILE A 57 7.53 -3.89 4.75
N ILE A 58 6.58 -4.06 3.83
CA ILE A 58 5.93 -5.31 3.46
C ILE A 58 6.25 -5.60 2.00
N THR A 59 6.77 -6.78 1.68
CA THR A 59 7.06 -7.16 0.30
C THR A 59 5.91 -7.92 -0.36
N HIS A 60 5.63 -7.63 -1.64
CA HIS A 60 4.62 -8.30 -2.45
C HIS A 60 5.18 -9.44 -3.31
N ASP A 61 6.46 -9.39 -3.58
CA ASP A 61 7.20 -10.34 -4.41
C ASP A 61 8.49 -10.71 -3.67
N HIS A 62 9.18 -11.78 -4.11
CA HIS A 62 10.46 -12.18 -3.51
C HIS A 62 10.37 -12.31 -1.98
N PHE A 63 9.47 -13.17 -1.48
CA PHE A 63 9.13 -13.26 -0.05
C PHE A 63 10.30 -13.57 0.88
N TYR A 64 11.41 -14.15 0.37
CA TYR A 64 12.64 -14.35 1.14
C TYR A 64 13.26 -13.04 1.67
N LEU A 65 13.00 -11.90 1.02
CA LEU A 65 13.46 -10.58 1.48
C LEU A 65 12.95 -10.24 2.89
N TYR A 66 11.84 -10.84 3.31
CA TYR A 66 11.33 -10.68 4.67
C TYR A 66 12.37 -11.13 5.71
N GLU A 67 12.97 -12.30 5.53
CA GLU A 67 13.97 -12.83 6.46
C GLU A 67 15.32 -12.14 6.28
N GLU A 68 15.75 -11.93 5.05
CA GLU A 68 17.05 -11.37 4.73
C GLU A 68 17.21 -9.92 5.23
N PHE A 69 16.20 -9.08 5.05
CA PHE A 69 16.22 -7.67 5.46
C PHE A 69 15.45 -7.39 6.75
N GLY A 70 14.89 -8.40 7.39
CA GLY A 70 14.10 -8.24 8.60
C GLY A 70 12.87 -7.34 8.40
N LEU A 71 12.16 -7.49 7.27
CA LEU A 71 10.99 -6.68 6.95
C LEU A 71 9.82 -6.91 7.92
N LEU A 72 8.75 -6.13 7.82
CA LEU A 72 7.55 -6.30 8.64
C LEU A 72 6.79 -7.57 8.28
N GLY A 73 6.71 -7.92 7.00
CA GLY A 73 5.93 -9.07 6.56
C GLY A 73 5.82 -9.19 5.04
N ILE A 74 4.87 -10.00 4.62
CA ILE A 74 4.57 -10.25 3.21
C ILE A 74 3.13 -9.88 2.86
N HIS A 75 2.89 -9.60 1.58
CA HIS A 75 1.57 -9.31 1.05
C HIS A 75 1.15 -10.31 -0.01
N LEU A 76 0.06 -11.02 0.24
CA LEU A 76 -0.49 -11.99 -0.70
C LEU A 76 -1.42 -11.31 -1.70
N THR A 77 -1.27 -11.71 -2.96
CA THR A 77 -2.10 -11.25 -4.08
C THR A 77 -2.63 -12.48 -4.82
N PRO A 78 -3.62 -12.35 -5.73
CA PRO A 78 -4.03 -13.48 -6.57
C PRO A 78 -2.87 -14.13 -7.36
N ARG A 79 -1.84 -13.34 -7.69
CA ARG A 79 -0.63 -13.84 -8.38
C ARG A 79 0.30 -14.63 -7.44
N ASN A 80 0.43 -14.18 -6.18
CA ASN A 80 1.21 -14.80 -5.11
C ASN A 80 0.27 -15.06 -3.92
N SER A 81 -0.56 -16.11 -4.03
CA SER A 81 -1.68 -16.33 -3.11
C SER A 81 -1.32 -17.11 -1.84
N GLN A 82 -0.13 -17.72 -1.80
CA GLN A 82 0.29 -18.57 -0.70
C GLN A 82 1.58 -18.04 -0.05
N ALA A 83 1.60 -18.03 1.28
CA ALA A 83 2.82 -17.76 2.03
C ALA A 83 3.81 -18.92 1.86
N PRO A 84 5.14 -18.66 1.97
CA PRO A 84 6.13 -19.72 2.01
C PRO A 84 5.86 -20.73 3.11
N GLN A 85 6.29 -21.98 2.89
CA GLN A 85 6.16 -23.01 3.90
C GLN A 85 6.88 -22.59 5.21
N HIS A 86 6.22 -22.82 6.34
CA HIS A 86 6.70 -22.42 7.68
C HIS A 86 6.86 -20.92 7.92
N TYR A 87 6.30 -20.04 7.06
CA TYR A 87 6.30 -18.62 7.30
C TYR A 87 5.55 -18.25 8.59
N LYS A 88 6.19 -17.47 9.47
CA LYS A 88 5.65 -17.07 10.79
C LYS A 88 5.46 -15.56 10.94
N GLY A 89 5.81 -14.79 9.90
CA GLY A 89 5.72 -13.34 9.92
C GLY A 89 4.29 -12.82 9.68
N LEU A 90 4.18 -11.51 9.64
CA LEU A 90 2.92 -10.82 9.38
C LEU A 90 2.49 -11.05 7.92
N VAL A 91 1.25 -11.48 7.75
CA VAL A 91 0.62 -11.67 6.43
C VAL A 91 -0.46 -10.62 6.22
N THR A 92 -0.43 -9.97 5.08
CA THR A 92 -1.52 -9.12 4.57
C THR A 92 -1.94 -9.62 3.20
N ARG A 93 -3.11 -9.22 2.70
CA ARG A 93 -3.55 -9.62 1.35
C ARG A 93 -4.46 -8.60 0.70
N THR A 94 -4.59 -8.70 -0.63
CA THR A 94 -5.60 -7.97 -1.40
C THR A 94 -6.76 -8.89 -1.74
N CYS A 95 -7.99 -8.42 -1.46
CA CYS A 95 -9.25 -8.96 -1.97
C CYS A 95 -9.90 -7.97 -2.93
N TYR A 96 -10.67 -8.47 -3.89
CA TYR A 96 -11.37 -7.64 -4.85
C TYR A 96 -12.90 -7.70 -4.72
N ASP A 97 -13.39 -8.54 -3.82
CA ASP A 97 -14.81 -8.73 -3.53
C ASP A 97 -15.06 -8.61 -2.02
N LEU A 98 -16.28 -8.21 -1.66
CA LEU A 98 -16.71 -8.03 -0.26
C LEU A 98 -16.94 -9.36 0.44
N GLU A 99 -17.34 -10.38 -0.29
CA GLU A 99 -17.70 -11.70 0.22
C GLU A 99 -16.49 -12.43 0.81
N SER A 100 -15.30 -12.23 0.24
CA SER A 100 -14.05 -12.86 0.72
C SER A 100 -13.43 -12.15 1.93
N LEU A 101 -13.84 -10.91 2.24
CA LEU A 101 -13.24 -10.14 3.33
C LEU A 101 -13.34 -10.80 4.72
N PRO A 102 -14.48 -11.39 5.13
CA PRO A 102 -14.60 -11.99 6.48
C PRO A 102 -13.57 -13.10 6.71
N GLU A 103 -13.40 -14.01 5.76
CA GLU A 103 -12.41 -15.09 5.84
C GLU A 103 -10.99 -14.55 5.76
N ALA A 104 -10.72 -13.66 4.82
CA ALA A 104 -9.41 -13.06 4.62
C ALA A 104 -8.91 -12.29 5.86
N LYS A 105 -9.80 -11.61 6.60
CA LYS A 105 -9.50 -10.93 7.85
C LYS A 105 -9.07 -11.87 8.99
N GLN A 106 -9.56 -13.11 8.98
CA GLN A 106 -9.16 -14.12 9.98
C GLN A 106 -7.72 -14.60 9.75
N ALA A 107 -7.35 -14.75 8.48
CA ALA A 107 -6.04 -15.27 8.07
C ALA A 107 -4.97 -14.17 7.82
N SER A 108 -5.28 -12.91 8.10
CA SER A 108 -4.38 -11.78 7.80
C SER A 108 -4.40 -10.73 8.91
N ALA A 109 -3.29 -10.02 9.06
CA ALA A 109 -3.19 -8.88 9.96
C ALA A 109 -4.13 -7.74 9.53
N TYR A 110 -4.23 -7.53 8.23
CA TYR A 110 -5.23 -6.69 7.57
C TYR A 110 -5.39 -7.10 6.11
N VAL A 111 -6.46 -6.61 5.49
CA VAL A 111 -6.80 -6.88 4.09
C VAL A 111 -6.94 -5.55 3.34
N CYS A 112 -6.44 -5.48 2.12
CA CYS A 112 -6.68 -4.37 1.21
C CYS A 112 -7.87 -4.72 0.30
N LEU A 113 -8.94 -3.92 0.33
CA LEU A 113 -10.02 -4.02 -0.64
C LEU A 113 -9.59 -3.28 -1.91
N GLY A 114 -9.25 -4.03 -2.95
CA GLY A 114 -8.84 -3.50 -4.24
C GLY A 114 -10.02 -2.90 -5.01
N ARG A 115 -9.74 -1.92 -5.88
CA ARG A 115 -10.75 -1.22 -6.68
C ARG A 115 -11.85 -0.56 -5.84
N THR A 116 -11.49 -0.04 -4.67
CA THR A 116 -12.43 0.70 -3.82
C THR A 116 -13.02 1.89 -4.57
N LEU A 117 -12.18 2.62 -5.32
CA LEU A 117 -12.56 3.71 -6.20
C LEU A 117 -11.92 3.53 -7.59
N ASN A 118 -12.28 4.39 -8.56
CA ASN A 118 -11.68 4.38 -9.89
C ASN A 118 -10.17 4.61 -9.82
N SER A 119 -9.40 3.74 -10.46
CA SER A 119 -7.94 3.83 -10.42
C SER A 119 -7.41 5.10 -11.09
N ILE A 120 -6.49 5.79 -10.41
CA ILE A 120 -5.78 6.95 -10.96
C ILE A 120 -4.66 6.50 -11.90
N SER A 121 -3.93 5.45 -11.53
CA SER A 121 -2.76 4.96 -12.27
C SER A 121 -3.15 4.14 -13.49
N GLU A 122 -4.30 3.48 -13.45
CA GLU A 122 -4.81 2.56 -14.47
C GLU A 122 -6.29 2.87 -14.72
N PRO A 123 -6.61 3.91 -15.53
CA PRO A 123 -7.99 4.41 -15.70
C PRO A 123 -9.00 3.36 -16.15
N GLN A 124 -8.55 2.28 -16.82
CA GLN A 124 -9.38 1.14 -17.19
C GLN A 124 -9.86 0.30 -16.00
N LYS A 125 -9.25 0.43 -14.84
CA LYS A 125 -9.68 -0.24 -13.61
C LYS A 125 -10.63 0.66 -12.83
N THR A 126 -11.92 0.46 -13.05
CA THR A 126 -13.00 1.19 -12.37
C THR A 126 -13.26 0.64 -10.97
N ALA A 127 -13.97 1.40 -10.16
CA ALA A 127 -14.49 0.97 -8.86
C ALA A 127 -15.35 -0.30 -9.04
N HIS A 128 -15.23 -1.24 -8.07
CA HIS A 128 -15.97 -2.49 -8.12
C HIS A 128 -17.37 -2.34 -7.54
N TYR A 129 -17.51 -1.44 -6.55
CA TYR A 129 -18.78 -1.23 -5.86
C TYR A 129 -19.14 0.26 -5.81
N PRO A 130 -20.45 0.58 -5.93
CA PRO A 130 -20.97 1.90 -5.59
C PRO A 130 -20.68 2.24 -4.10
N THR A 131 -20.58 3.51 -3.79
CA THR A 131 -20.33 3.99 -2.41
C THR A 131 -21.40 3.50 -1.42
N ASP A 132 -22.67 3.42 -1.84
CA ASP A 132 -23.74 2.95 -0.97
C ASP A 132 -23.61 1.46 -0.61
N THR A 133 -23.11 0.64 -1.53
CA THR A 133 -22.76 -0.76 -1.24
C THR A 133 -21.63 -0.85 -0.21
N LEU A 134 -20.60 -0.01 -0.31
CA LEU A 134 -19.52 0.04 0.68
C LEU A 134 -20.03 0.51 2.04
N ARG A 135 -20.98 1.47 2.07
CA ARG A 135 -21.61 1.94 3.31
C ARG A 135 -22.42 0.84 4.00
N GLU A 136 -23.15 0.06 3.22
CA GLU A 136 -23.88 -1.09 3.76
C GLU A 136 -22.92 -2.18 4.27
N ALA A 137 -21.87 -2.50 3.56
CA ALA A 137 -20.82 -3.42 3.99
C ALA A 137 -20.15 -2.96 5.31
N ALA A 138 -19.98 -1.65 5.49
CA ALA A 138 -19.49 -1.07 6.74
C ALA A 138 -20.48 -1.28 7.90
N ARG A 139 -21.79 -1.04 7.67
CA ARG A 139 -22.83 -1.29 8.69
C ARG A 139 -22.91 -2.75 9.12
N GLN A 140 -22.65 -3.66 8.19
CA GLN A 140 -22.62 -5.10 8.45
C GLN A 140 -21.30 -5.58 9.09
N GLY A 141 -20.30 -4.69 9.31
CA GLY A 141 -19.00 -5.04 9.85
C GLY A 141 -18.09 -5.81 8.89
N ILE A 142 -18.46 -5.87 7.60
CA ILE A 142 -17.61 -6.45 6.55
C ILE A 142 -16.39 -5.54 6.34
N ILE A 143 -16.63 -4.23 6.22
CA ILE A 143 -15.58 -3.19 6.25
C ILE A 143 -15.40 -2.74 7.69
N ASP A 144 -14.18 -2.79 8.19
CA ASP A 144 -13.80 -2.41 9.54
C ASP A 144 -12.33 -1.94 9.59
N ARG A 145 -11.79 -1.78 10.82
CA ARG A 145 -10.39 -1.35 11.03
C ARG A 145 -9.33 -2.28 10.48
N LYS A 146 -9.67 -3.52 10.11
CA LYS A 146 -8.77 -4.45 9.43
C LYS A 146 -8.82 -4.35 7.90
N VAL A 147 -9.69 -3.52 7.34
CA VAL A 147 -9.80 -3.34 5.89
C VAL A 147 -9.20 -2.01 5.48
N MET A 148 -8.26 -2.04 4.53
CA MET A 148 -7.61 -0.87 3.94
C MET A 148 -8.22 -0.57 2.58
N ALA A 149 -8.58 0.68 2.31
CA ALA A 149 -9.06 1.09 0.99
C ALA A 149 -7.90 1.16 0.01
N GLN A 150 -7.98 0.44 -1.11
CA GLN A 150 -6.97 0.41 -2.16
C GLN A 150 -7.61 0.66 -3.53
N GLY A 151 -7.01 1.56 -4.32
CA GLY A 151 -7.48 1.95 -5.64
C GLY A 151 -8.24 3.26 -5.63
N GLY A 152 -7.74 4.24 -6.39
CA GLY A 152 -8.33 5.56 -6.53
C GLY A 152 -8.28 6.48 -5.31
N VAL A 153 -7.52 6.12 -4.29
CA VAL A 153 -7.39 6.95 -3.09
C VAL A 153 -6.61 8.22 -3.41
N THR A 154 -7.19 9.35 -3.04
CA THR A 154 -6.61 10.71 -3.16
C THR A 154 -6.76 11.47 -1.84
N LEU A 155 -6.06 12.61 -1.74
CA LEU A 155 -6.21 13.51 -0.59
C LEU A 155 -7.68 13.89 -0.34
N GLU A 156 -8.42 14.13 -1.41
CA GLU A 156 -9.80 14.64 -1.36
C GLU A 156 -10.79 13.58 -0.88
N ASN A 157 -10.53 12.28 -1.11
CA ASN A 157 -11.46 11.21 -0.76
C ASN A 157 -11.09 10.42 0.52
N ILE A 158 -9.97 10.73 1.17
CA ILE A 158 -9.62 10.13 2.48
C ILE A 158 -10.72 10.33 3.53
N PRO A 159 -11.39 11.51 3.65
CA PRO A 159 -12.50 11.67 4.59
C PRO A 159 -13.63 10.67 4.36
N LEU A 160 -13.97 10.37 3.11
CA LEU A 160 -14.98 9.36 2.77
C LEU A 160 -14.52 7.95 3.21
N MET A 161 -13.26 7.60 3.04
CA MET A 161 -12.74 6.29 3.49
C MET A 161 -12.85 6.15 5.02
N ARG A 162 -12.62 7.24 5.73
CA ARG A 162 -12.82 7.28 7.20
C ARG A 162 -14.29 7.10 7.58
N GLU A 163 -15.21 7.81 6.90
CA GLU A 163 -16.66 7.68 7.10
C GLU A 163 -17.13 6.24 6.87
N LEU A 164 -16.61 5.59 5.85
CA LEU A 164 -16.91 4.20 5.51
C LEU A 164 -16.24 3.18 6.48
N GLY A 165 -15.51 3.62 7.50
CA GLY A 165 -14.97 2.76 8.55
C GLY A 165 -13.70 1.99 8.17
N PHE A 166 -13.04 2.32 7.04
CA PHE A 166 -11.76 1.72 6.72
C PHE A 166 -10.68 2.02 7.77
N GLY A 167 -9.85 1.03 8.09
CA GLY A 167 -8.74 1.16 9.04
C GLY A 167 -7.55 1.95 8.49
N GLY A 168 -7.45 2.08 7.17
CA GLY A 168 -6.39 2.80 6.49
C GLY A 168 -6.63 2.95 5.01
N VAL A 169 -5.68 3.61 4.36
CA VAL A 169 -5.69 3.86 2.91
C VAL A 169 -4.36 3.46 2.30
N VAL A 170 -4.42 2.92 1.08
CA VAL A 170 -3.25 2.60 0.25
C VAL A 170 -3.17 3.59 -0.89
N VAL A 171 -2.18 4.46 -0.84
CA VAL A 171 -1.94 5.50 -1.85
C VAL A 171 -0.88 5.02 -2.83
N ARG A 172 -1.07 5.27 -4.12
CA ARG A 172 -0.09 5.06 -5.19
C ARG A 172 -0.15 6.22 -6.20
N GLY A 173 -1.20 6.23 -7.01
CA GLY A 173 -1.30 7.17 -8.14
C GLY A 173 -1.34 8.64 -7.73
N ASP A 174 -2.01 8.97 -6.64
CA ASP A 174 -2.11 10.36 -6.16
C ASP A 174 -0.75 10.94 -5.72
N LEU A 175 0.18 10.09 -5.29
CA LEU A 175 1.53 10.52 -4.95
C LEU A 175 2.46 10.50 -6.18
N TRP A 176 2.59 9.34 -6.84
CA TRP A 176 3.60 9.17 -7.88
C TRP A 176 3.32 9.92 -9.17
N LYS A 177 2.05 10.18 -9.53
CA LYS A 177 1.73 11.01 -10.71
C LYS A 177 2.10 12.49 -10.55
N ARG A 178 2.36 12.94 -9.33
CA ARG A 178 2.82 14.31 -9.04
C ARG A 178 4.34 14.49 -9.20
N PHE A 179 5.05 13.39 -9.43
CA PHE A 179 6.49 13.38 -9.58
C PHE A 179 6.88 12.74 -10.93
N ASN A 180 7.70 13.46 -11.68
CA ASN A 180 8.26 12.90 -12.92
C ASN A 180 9.56 12.17 -12.61
N ILE A 181 9.48 10.85 -12.48
CA ILE A 181 10.60 9.96 -12.14
C ILE A 181 11.75 10.01 -13.18
N HIS A 182 11.52 10.62 -14.35
CA HIS A 182 12.51 10.70 -15.43
C HIS A 182 13.17 12.07 -15.57
N SER A 183 12.73 13.08 -14.83
CA SER A 183 13.18 14.48 -15.04
C SER A 183 14.27 14.95 -14.10
N GLY A 184 14.69 14.16 -13.12
CA GLY A 184 15.61 14.61 -12.06
C GLY A 184 15.10 15.83 -11.28
N ALA A 185 13.78 16.05 -11.27
CA ALA A 185 13.15 17.18 -10.64
C ALA A 185 13.26 17.11 -9.11
N ASP A 186 13.25 18.27 -8.48
CA ASP A 186 13.17 18.37 -7.01
C ASP A 186 11.92 17.65 -6.48
N PHE A 187 12.10 16.70 -5.57
CA PHE A 187 11.01 15.94 -4.98
C PHE A 187 10.32 16.62 -3.78
N LYS A 188 10.72 17.86 -3.42
CA LYS A 188 10.06 18.62 -2.35
C LYS A 188 8.54 18.76 -2.52
N PRO A 189 7.99 18.99 -3.74
CA PRO A 189 6.54 19.05 -3.93
C PRO A 189 5.85 17.71 -3.60
N LEU A 190 6.50 16.57 -3.89
CA LEU A 190 6.01 15.25 -3.54
C LEU A 190 5.94 15.09 -2.01
N ILE A 191 6.99 15.47 -1.30
CA ILE A 191 7.02 15.44 0.17
C ILE A 191 5.95 16.37 0.77
N ALA A 192 5.79 17.56 0.21
CA ALA A 192 4.74 18.50 0.66
C ALA A 192 3.34 17.90 0.49
N HIS A 193 3.07 17.24 -0.64
CA HIS A 193 1.79 16.55 -0.85
C HIS A 193 1.61 15.38 0.11
N PHE A 194 2.65 14.59 0.34
CA PHE A 194 2.62 13.50 1.31
C PHE A 194 2.27 13.98 2.73
N ARG A 195 2.82 15.11 3.17
CA ARG A 195 2.45 15.73 4.46
C ARG A 195 0.95 16.04 4.55
N ASN A 196 0.33 16.46 3.45
CA ASN A 196 -1.11 16.69 3.40
C ASN A 196 -1.90 15.38 3.49
N LEU A 197 -1.47 14.33 2.78
CA LEU A 197 -2.04 12.98 2.92
C LEU A 197 -1.94 12.49 4.38
N ARG A 198 -0.77 12.68 5.02
CA ARG A 198 -0.56 12.29 6.41
C ARG A 198 -1.50 13.03 7.36
N LYS A 199 -1.65 14.34 7.21
CA LYS A 199 -2.60 15.13 8.00
C LYS A 199 -4.05 14.67 7.82
N ALA A 200 -4.44 14.29 6.60
CA ALA A 200 -5.79 13.79 6.33
C ALA A 200 -6.06 12.42 6.97
N THR A 201 -5.04 11.64 7.31
CA THR A 201 -5.19 10.31 7.95
C THR A 201 -5.14 10.35 9.48
N VAL A 202 -4.70 11.43 10.07
CA VAL A 202 -4.73 11.67 11.54
C VAL A 202 -6.08 12.24 11.96
#